data_19b8f68c6a570165affa8e56010c3083
#
_entry.id   19b8f68c6a570165affa8e56010c3083
#
_cell.length_a   1.000
_cell.length_b   1.000
_cell.length_c   1.000
_cell.angle_alpha   90.00
_cell.angle_beta   90.00
_cell.angle_gamma   90.00
#
_symmetry.space_group_name_H-M   'P 1'
#
loop_
_entity.id
_entity.type
_entity.pdbx_description
1 polymer ?
#
loop_
_entity_poly.entity_id
_entity_poly.type
_entity_poly.pdbx_seq_one_letter_code
_entity_poly.pdbx_strand_id
1 'polypeptide(L)'
;MKKRFLSAIMLAASFAVALADNPPLMGWSSWNTYGFQINDSVIKAQADAMATLGFKDCGYNHINIDDGFFGGRDGNGKLLIHPVRFPDGLRPVVDYIHSLGLRAGIYSDAGRNTCASYWGEPKDTIGIGTGLYGHDAEDMALFFNELAFDFIKVDYCGADANNNAEALDLDVEQRYKEIAAAIKATGRDDVTWNICRWAFPGTWACEIADSWRTTEDIYLAWESVKSIINQSLYLSAYASPGHYNDMDMLEVGRGLTEEEDKTHFGMWCMMSSPLLIGCDLNDIKGDALELMQNRELIAVDQDPLGLQAYVVKSENGGHVLVKDVEEKYGTKRVVAFYNPTNSALSMSVDFSQLDLVGDVAVRDLFEKADKGVYNGTLSVNVPAHGTRI
;
A
#
# COMPACT_ATOMS: atom_id res chain seq x y z
N MET A 1 -51.02 -40.82 -31.58
CA MET A 1 -49.73 -40.12 -31.72
C MET A 1 -49.53 -39.17 -30.54
N LYS A 2 -48.69 -39.55 -29.57
CA LYS A 2 -48.36 -38.73 -28.37
C LYS A 2 -47.07 -38.00 -28.69
N LYS A 3 -47.13 -36.65 -28.83
CA LYS A 3 -45.95 -35.76 -28.94
C LYS A 3 -45.32 -35.63 -27.58
N ARG A 4 -44.07 -36.11 -27.42
CA ARG A 4 -43.20 -35.83 -26.26
C ARG A 4 -42.52 -34.50 -26.51
N PHE A 5 -42.79 -33.52 -25.65
CA PHE A 5 -41.99 -32.31 -25.55
C PHE A 5 -40.74 -32.63 -24.70
N LEU A 6 -39.57 -32.48 -25.28
CA LEU A 6 -38.30 -32.46 -24.55
C LEU A 6 -38.06 -31.01 -24.13
N SER A 7 -38.18 -30.73 -22.86
CA SER A 7 -37.69 -29.47 -22.28
C SER A 7 -36.19 -29.56 -22.07
N ALA A 8 -35.43 -28.81 -22.86
CA ALA A 8 -34.03 -28.59 -22.63
C ALA A 8 -33.88 -27.58 -21.48
N ILE A 9 -33.41 -28.03 -20.34
CA ILE A 9 -32.97 -27.14 -19.25
C ILE A 9 -31.58 -26.65 -19.61
N MET A 10 -31.46 -25.38 -20.02
CA MET A 10 -30.19 -24.68 -20.10
C MET A 10 -29.73 -24.40 -18.67
N LEU A 11 -28.71 -25.09 -18.22
CA LEU A 11 -27.95 -24.75 -17.03
C LEU A 11 -27.08 -23.54 -17.38
N ALA A 12 -27.52 -22.35 -17.01
CA ALA A 12 -26.67 -21.16 -17.03
C ALA A 12 -25.63 -21.36 -15.89
N ALA A 13 -24.42 -21.76 -16.25
CA ALA A 13 -23.29 -21.68 -15.34
C ALA A 13 -22.99 -20.19 -15.13
N SER A 14 -23.43 -19.64 -14.01
CA SER A 14 -22.96 -18.37 -13.54
C SER A 14 -21.50 -18.57 -13.15
N PHE A 15 -20.58 -18.14 -13.98
CA PHE A 15 -19.21 -17.88 -13.55
C PHE A 15 -19.31 -16.67 -12.60
N ALA A 16 -19.38 -16.92 -11.30
CA ALA A 16 -19.02 -15.91 -10.33
C ALA A 16 -17.51 -15.65 -10.56
N VAL A 17 -17.18 -14.54 -11.18
CA VAL A 17 -15.82 -13.98 -11.11
C VAL A 17 -15.63 -13.75 -9.62
N ALA A 18 -14.70 -14.48 -9.01
CA ALA A 18 -14.27 -14.16 -7.67
C ALA A 18 -13.67 -12.76 -7.75
N LEU A 19 -14.42 -11.78 -7.25
CA LEU A 19 -13.89 -10.44 -6.99
C LEU A 19 -12.64 -10.65 -6.12
N ALA A 20 -11.62 -9.84 -6.32
CA ALA A 20 -10.46 -9.86 -5.45
C ALA A 20 -10.95 -9.66 -4.02
N ASP A 21 -10.91 -10.69 -3.21
CA ASP A 21 -11.38 -10.63 -1.81
C ASP A 21 -10.50 -9.70 -0.97
N ASN A 22 -9.38 -9.18 -1.54
CA ASN A 22 -8.39 -8.40 -0.83
C ASN A 22 -7.83 -7.27 -1.73
N PRO A 23 -8.44 -6.07 -1.74
CA PRO A 23 -7.90 -4.91 -2.47
C PRO A 23 -6.61 -4.39 -1.83
N PRO A 24 -5.86 -3.47 -2.49
CA PRO A 24 -4.70 -2.82 -1.88
C PRO A 24 -5.07 -2.20 -0.53
N LEU A 25 -4.21 -2.38 0.47
CA LEU A 25 -4.45 -1.90 1.82
C LEU A 25 -4.55 -0.37 1.86
N MET A 26 -5.55 0.15 2.54
CA MET A 26 -5.74 1.58 2.77
C MET A 26 -5.74 1.87 4.26
N GLY A 27 -4.90 2.82 4.69
CA GLY A 27 -4.80 3.14 6.11
C GLY A 27 -3.81 4.24 6.43
N TRP A 28 -3.35 4.24 7.66
CA TRP A 28 -2.33 5.11 8.19
C TRP A 28 -1.24 4.27 8.86
N SER A 29 0.02 4.73 8.79
CA SER A 29 1.13 4.11 9.50
C SER A 29 1.97 5.16 10.23
N SER A 30 2.50 4.81 11.40
CA SER A 30 3.08 5.78 12.33
C SER A 30 4.48 6.26 11.94
N TRP A 31 5.21 5.53 11.07
CA TRP A 31 6.66 5.73 10.92
C TRP A 31 7.06 7.10 10.42
N ASN A 32 6.51 7.55 9.29
CA ASN A 32 7.04 8.74 8.60
C ASN A 32 6.88 10.05 9.40
N THR A 33 5.88 10.14 10.28
CA THR A 33 5.68 11.32 11.14
C THR A 33 6.31 11.14 12.51
N TYR A 34 6.17 9.97 13.13
CA TYR A 34 6.52 9.78 14.54
C TYR A 34 7.79 8.96 14.76
N GLY A 35 8.30 8.22 13.75
CA GLY A 35 9.36 7.25 13.94
C GLY A 35 8.98 6.28 15.07
N PHE A 36 9.92 6.00 15.96
CA PHE A 36 9.67 5.19 17.14
C PHE A 36 9.08 5.99 18.34
N GLN A 37 8.82 7.29 18.20
CA GLN A 37 8.27 8.16 19.26
C GLN A 37 6.73 8.06 19.32
N ILE A 38 6.24 6.86 19.40
CA ILE A 38 4.80 6.54 19.46
C ILE A 38 4.39 6.14 20.87
N ASN A 39 3.10 6.27 21.16
CA ASN A 39 2.48 5.77 22.38
C ASN A 39 0.98 5.51 22.14
N ASP A 40 0.30 4.96 23.14
CA ASP A 40 -1.12 4.63 23.05
C ASP A 40 -2.00 5.83 22.70
N SER A 41 -1.68 7.01 23.24
CA SER A 41 -2.47 8.23 23.00
C SER A 41 -2.31 8.71 21.55
N VAL A 42 -1.11 8.66 20.98
CA VAL A 42 -0.86 9.01 19.57
C VAL A 42 -1.64 8.08 18.66
N ILE A 43 -1.54 6.76 18.87
CA ILE A 43 -2.22 5.77 18.03
C ILE A 43 -3.75 5.96 18.10
N LYS A 44 -4.31 6.13 19.30
CA LYS A 44 -5.76 6.38 19.47
C LYS A 44 -6.21 7.68 18.81
N ALA A 45 -5.41 8.75 18.90
CA ALA A 45 -5.73 10.02 18.25
C ALA A 45 -5.76 9.90 16.72
N GLN A 46 -4.87 9.11 16.12
CA GLN A 46 -4.91 8.84 14.68
C GLN A 46 -6.11 7.97 14.30
N ALA A 47 -6.48 6.99 15.11
CA ALA A 47 -7.68 6.18 14.89
C ALA A 47 -8.95 7.04 14.95
N ASP A 48 -9.06 7.97 15.91
CA ASP A 48 -10.17 8.93 16.00
C ASP A 48 -10.23 9.83 14.76
N ALA A 49 -9.08 10.37 14.34
CA ALA A 49 -9.00 11.21 13.14
C ALA A 49 -9.42 10.44 11.89
N MET A 50 -8.96 9.19 11.73
CA MET A 50 -9.37 8.31 10.64
C MET A 50 -10.88 8.12 10.59
N ALA A 51 -11.50 7.89 11.75
CA ALA A 51 -12.93 7.65 11.87
C ALA A 51 -13.79 8.91 11.70
N THR A 52 -13.27 10.10 12.06
CA THR A 52 -14.08 11.34 12.15
C THR A 52 -13.84 12.33 11.03
N LEU A 53 -12.70 12.30 10.34
CA LEU A 53 -12.36 13.23 9.26
C LEU A 53 -12.81 12.76 7.87
N GLY A 54 -13.57 11.66 7.76
CA GLY A 54 -14.11 11.15 6.50
C GLY A 54 -13.22 10.14 5.76
N PHE A 55 -12.03 9.84 6.27
CA PHE A 55 -11.14 8.84 5.65
C PHE A 55 -11.77 7.45 5.62
N LYS A 56 -12.36 7.03 6.76
CA LYS A 56 -13.07 5.75 6.86
C LYS A 56 -14.20 5.63 5.82
N ASP A 57 -14.94 6.71 5.57
CA ASP A 57 -16.03 6.74 4.57
C ASP A 57 -15.49 6.65 3.13
N CYS A 58 -14.20 6.91 2.93
CA CYS A 58 -13.50 6.75 1.64
C CYS A 58 -12.82 5.39 1.48
N GLY A 59 -12.86 4.52 2.51
CA GLY A 59 -12.30 3.16 2.46
C GLY A 59 -11.03 2.93 3.27
N TYR A 60 -10.42 3.97 3.85
CA TYR A 60 -9.28 3.81 4.76
C TYR A 60 -9.73 3.11 6.03
N ASN A 61 -9.13 1.99 6.35
CA ASN A 61 -9.61 1.13 7.44
C ASN A 61 -8.52 0.56 8.33
N HIS A 62 -7.22 0.81 8.06
CA HIS A 62 -6.12 0.32 8.88
C HIS A 62 -5.42 1.43 9.67
N ILE A 63 -5.09 1.13 10.93
CA ILE A 63 -4.19 1.92 11.77
C ILE A 63 -3.00 1.03 12.10
N ASN A 64 -1.84 1.32 11.53
CA ASN A 64 -0.65 0.50 11.64
C ASN A 64 0.35 1.13 12.63
N ILE A 65 0.71 0.35 13.65
CA ILE A 65 1.74 0.67 14.63
C ILE A 65 3.07 0.16 14.04
N ASP A 66 3.93 1.07 13.63
CA ASP A 66 5.28 0.75 13.13
C ASP A 66 6.27 0.53 14.30
N ASP A 67 7.58 0.53 14.07
CA ASP A 67 8.61 0.32 15.09
C ASP A 67 8.47 1.31 16.27
N GLY A 68 8.85 0.87 17.48
CA GLY A 68 8.81 1.72 18.67
C GLY A 68 7.96 1.19 19.83
N PHE A 69 7.24 0.09 19.67
CA PHE A 69 6.41 -0.49 20.74
C PHE A 69 7.14 -1.55 21.57
N PHE A 70 8.31 -1.95 21.18
CA PHE A 70 9.08 -3.03 21.83
C PHE A 70 9.55 -2.67 23.22
N GLY A 71 9.50 -3.63 24.14
CA GLY A 71 10.02 -3.54 25.52
C GLY A 71 11.15 -4.52 25.83
N GLY A 72 11.76 -5.10 24.80
CA GLY A 72 12.74 -6.18 24.94
C GLY A 72 12.11 -7.56 25.00
N ARG A 73 12.84 -8.55 25.48
CA ARG A 73 12.35 -9.92 25.76
C ARG A 73 12.60 -10.30 27.20
N ASP A 74 11.72 -11.11 27.79
CA ASP A 74 11.91 -11.66 29.12
C ASP A 74 12.96 -12.82 29.13
N GLY A 75 13.24 -13.36 30.32
CA GLY A 75 14.19 -14.45 30.50
C GLY A 75 13.81 -15.77 29.80
N ASN A 76 12.59 -15.90 29.30
CA ASN A 76 12.10 -17.04 28.53
C ASN A 76 12.03 -16.74 27.02
N GLY A 77 12.43 -15.53 26.61
CA GLY A 77 12.37 -15.09 25.20
C GLY A 77 11.04 -14.47 24.77
N LYS A 78 10.04 -14.38 25.65
CA LYS A 78 8.75 -13.76 25.32
C LYS A 78 8.93 -12.27 25.05
N LEU A 79 8.36 -11.78 23.93
CA LEU A 79 8.38 -10.37 23.58
C LEU A 79 7.60 -9.54 24.61
N LEU A 80 8.21 -8.44 25.05
CA LEU A 80 7.61 -7.48 25.97
C LEU A 80 7.22 -6.20 25.23
N ILE A 81 6.12 -5.61 25.68
CA ILE A 81 5.63 -4.32 25.17
C ILE A 81 6.25 -3.20 26.01
N HIS A 82 6.59 -2.08 25.37
CA HIS A 82 7.25 -0.94 26.01
C HIS A 82 6.40 -0.35 27.14
N PRO A 83 6.84 -0.43 28.42
CA PRO A 83 5.97 -0.17 29.57
C PRO A 83 5.62 1.32 29.77
N VAL A 84 6.37 2.24 29.13
CA VAL A 84 6.09 3.68 29.23
C VAL A 84 5.24 4.16 28.05
N ARG A 85 5.52 3.67 26.84
CA ARG A 85 4.78 4.05 25.64
C ARG A 85 3.39 3.40 25.62
N PHE A 86 3.29 2.17 26.11
CA PHE A 86 2.07 1.37 26.16
C PHE A 86 1.92 0.73 27.54
N PRO A 87 1.56 1.51 28.59
CA PRO A 87 1.56 1.05 29.97
C PRO A 87 0.57 -0.09 30.24
N ASP A 88 -0.54 -0.14 29.51
CA ASP A 88 -1.55 -1.19 29.59
C ASP A 88 -1.35 -2.28 28.52
N GLY A 89 -0.22 -2.29 27.82
CA GLY A 89 0.05 -3.15 26.67
C GLY A 89 -0.66 -2.71 25.38
N LEU A 90 -0.56 -3.54 24.33
CA LEU A 90 -1.15 -3.22 23.02
C LEU A 90 -2.61 -3.69 22.89
N ARG A 91 -3.04 -4.71 23.64
CA ARG A 91 -4.40 -5.23 23.50
C ARG A 91 -5.51 -4.16 23.67
N PRO A 92 -5.47 -3.26 24.67
CA PRO A 92 -6.46 -2.18 24.79
C PRO A 92 -6.41 -1.17 23.63
N VAL A 93 -5.26 -0.99 22.98
CA VAL A 93 -5.13 -0.13 21.79
C VAL A 93 -5.78 -0.78 20.58
N VAL A 94 -5.56 -2.08 20.37
CA VAL A 94 -6.21 -2.85 19.30
C VAL A 94 -7.72 -2.89 19.49
N ASP A 95 -8.20 -3.19 20.71
CA ASP A 95 -9.63 -3.19 21.02
C ASP A 95 -10.26 -1.81 20.76
N TYR A 96 -9.54 -0.72 21.06
CA TYR A 96 -9.99 0.64 20.76
C TYR A 96 -10.12 0.88 19.24
N ILE A 97 -9.10 0.53 18.45
CA ILE A 97 -9.12 0.63 16.98
C ILE A 97 -10.32 -0.17 16.43
N HIS A 98 -10.50 -1.40 16.88
CA HIS A 98 -11.62 -2.25 16.47
C HIS A 98 -12.98 -1.66 16.87
N SER A 99 -13.09 -1.00 18.03
CA SER A 99 -14.33 -0.36 18.48
C SER A 99 -14.79 0.76 17.54
N LEU A 100 -13.87 1.39 16.80
CA LEU A 100 -14.16 2.37 15.77
C LEU A 100 -14.52 1.72 14.42
N GLY A 101 -14.52 0.38 14.33
CA GLY A 101 -14.73 -0.39 13.10
C GLY A 101 -13.57 -0.23 12.12
N LEU A 102 -12.35 -0.07 12.64
CA LEU A 102 -11.08 -0.06 11.92
C LEU A 102 -10.34 -1.37 12.20
N ARG A 103 -9.29 -1.65 11.45
CA ARG A 103 -8.37 -2.79 11.61
C ARG A 103 -7.03 -2.30 12.17
N ALA A 104 -6.34 -3.15 12.91
CA ALA A 104 -5.08 -2.82 13.54
C ALA A 104 -3.91 -3.55 12.86
N GLY A 105 -2.87 -2.81 12.49
CA GLY A 105 -1.63 -3.38 11.95
C GLY A 105 -0.47 -3.22 12.91
N ILE A 106 0.54 -4.09 12.77
CA ILE A 106 1.74 -4.14 13.58
C ILE A 106 2.98 -4.21 12.69
N TYR A 107 4.15 -4.01 13.27
CA TYR A 107 5.45 -4.08 12.65
C TYR A 107 6.31 -5.17 13.28
N SER A 108 7.21 -5.78 12.51
CA SER A 108 8.36 -6.50 13.04
C SER A 108 9.51 -6.52 12.03
N ASP A 109 10.60 -7.20 12.38
CA ASP A 109 11.78 -7.37 11.54
C ASP A 109 12.09 -8.85 11.33
N ALA A 110 12.48 -9.23 10.13
CA ALA A 110 12.82 -10.61 9.77
C ALA A 110 14.05 -11.15 10.49
N GLY A 111 14.93 -10.28 10.96
CA GLY A 111 16.14 -10.63 11.71
C GLY A 111 15.97 -10.58 13.21
N ARG A 112 17.08 -10.30 13.92
CA ARG A 112 17.10 -10.22 15.39
C ARG A 112 16.75 -8.85 15.94
N ASN A 113 17.00 -7.79 15.19
CA ASN A 113 16.95 -6.41 15.65
C ASN A 113 16.06 -5.61 14.73
N THR A 114 15.34 -4.62 15.26
CA THR A 114 14.48 -3.75 14.45
C THR A 114 15.24 -2.60 13.81
N CYS A 115 14.66 -1.95 12.81
CA CYS A 115 15.31 -0.85 12.07
C CYS A 115 15.64 0.32 13.00
N ALA A 116 14.77 0.74 13.90
CA ALA A 116 15.00 1.85 14.82
C ALA A 116 16.17 1.62 15.78
N SER A 117 16.61 0.37 15.98
CA SER A 117 17.78 0.06 16.78
C SER A 117 19.12 0.38 16.10
N TYR A 118 19.10 0.57 14.76
CA TYR A 118 20.29 0.87 13.94
C TYR A 118 20.24 2.24 13.30
N TRP A 119 19.06 2.65 12.79
CA TRP A 119 18.90 3.84 11.99
C TRP A 119 18.29 4.99 12.78
N GLY A 120 18.61 6.22 12.38
CA GLY A 120 18.14 7.43 13.05
C GLY A 120 18.99 7.85 14.23
N GLU A 121 18.75 9.08 14.75
CA GLU A 121 19.34 9.65 15.95
C GLU A 121 18.25 10.38 16.73
N PRO A 122 17.97 10.00 17.97
CA PRO A 122 18.56 8.86 18.70
C PRO A 122 18.10 7.50 18.18
N LYS A 123 18.83 6.44 18.49
CA LYS A 123 18.46 5.05 18.19
C LYS A 123 17.56 4.49 19.29
N ASP A 124 16.58 3.66 18.91
CA ASP A 124 15.80 2.90 19.89
C ASP A 124 16.47 1.54 20.22
N THR A 125 17.43 1.58 21.11
CA THR A 125 18.21 0.39 21.47
C THR A 125 17.39 -0.74 22.11
N ILE A 126 16.13 -0.48 22.51
CA ILE A 126 15.22 -1.51 23.04
C ILE A 126 14.81 -2.49 21.92
N GLY A 127 14.86 -2.06 20.66
CA GLY A 127 14.64 -2.92 19.50
C GLY A 127 15.72 -3.98 19.24
N ILE A 128 16.85 -3.93 19.96
CA ILE A 128 17.89 -4.95 19.87
C ILE A 128 17.37 -6.27 20.45
N GLY A 129 17.41 -7.35 19.67
CA GLY A 129 16.95 -8.68 20.06
C GLY A 129 15.43 -8.88 20.04
N THR A 130 14.66 -7.92 19.49
CA THR A 130 13.18 -8.02 19.46
C THR A 130 12.60 -8.45 18.12
N GLY A 131 13.44 -8.61 17.09
CA GLY A 131 13.01 -9.15 15.80
C GLY A 131 12.61 -10.63 15.85
N LEU A 132 12.02 -11.10 14.77
CA LEU A 132 11.36 -12.42 14.67
C LEU A 132 12.33 -13.61 14.69
N TYR A 133 13.59 -13.42 14.26
CA TYR A 133 14.52 -14.54 14.07
C TYR A 133 14.73 -15.38 15.33
N GLY A 134 14.28 -16.62 15.27
CA GLY A 134 14.28 -17.57 16.38
C GLY A 134 13.06 -17.50 17.31
N HIS A 135 12.07 -16.66 16.99
CA HIS A 135 10.85 -16.43 17.78
C HIS A 135 9.57 -16.36 16.92
N ASP A 136 9.64 -16.78 15.65
CA ASP A 136 8.56 -16.59 14.69
C ASP A 136 7.20 -17.09 15.18
N ALA A 137 7.15 -18.31 15.69
CA ALA A 137 5.89 -18.94 16.10
C ALA A 137 5.27 -18.26 17.31
N GLU A 138 6.10 -17.94 18.32
CA GLU A 138 5.66 -17.29 19.55
C GLU A 138 5.19 -15.84 19.28
N ASP A 139 5.95 -15.09 18.48
CA ASP A 139 5.62 -13.70 18.19
C ASP A 139 4.40 -13.57 17.28
N MET A 140 4.26 -14.44 16.26
CA MET A 140 3.06 -14.46 15.43
C MET A 140 1.81 -14.86 16.23
N ALA A 141 1.91 -15.82 17.15
CA ALA A 141 0.81 -16.16 18.06
C ALA A 141 0.47 -14.98 19.00
N LEU A 142 1.46 -14.27 19.51
CA LEU A 142 1.26 -13.06 20.30
C LEU A 142 0.51 -12.00 19.50
N PHE A 143 0.99 -11.65 18.31
CA PHE A 143 0.41 -10.57 17.51
C PHE A 143 -1.02 -10.91 17.05
N PHE A 144 -1.25 -12.09 16.53
CA PHE A 144 -2.52 -12.42 15.88
C PHE A 144 -3.54 -13.10 16.80
N ASN A 145 -3.10 -13.98 17.71
CA ASN A 145 -4.04 -14.71 18.56
C ASN A 145 -4.25 -14.03 19.92
N GLU A 146 -3.19 -13.48 20.54
CA GLU A 146 -3.34 -12.83 21.84
C GLU A 146 -3.74 -11.35 21.70
N LEU A 147 -3.08 -10.60 20.81
CA LEU A 147 -3.29 -9.16 20.64
C LEU A 147 -4.33 -8.82 19.57
N ALA A 148 -4.68 -9.77 18.68
CA ALA A 148 -5.69 -9.66 17.63
C ALA A 148 -5.42 -8.58 16.57
N PHE A 149 -4.16 -8.41 16.16
CA PHE A 149 -3.83 -7.61 14.99
C PHE A 149 -4.35 -8.26 13.70
N ASP A 150 -4.54 -7.46 12.66
CA ASP A 150 -5.11 -7.86 11.37
C ASP A 150 -4.10 -7.77 10.22
N PHE A 151 -2.96 -7.09 10.44
CA PHE A 151 -1.93 -6.85 9.44
C PHE A 151 -0.54 -6.81 10.09
N ILE A 152 0.49 -7.23 9.36
CA ILE A 152 1.88 -7.03 9.76
C ILE A 152 2.76 -6.56 8.60
N LYS A 153 3.60 -5.55 8.83
CA LYS A 153 4.76 -5.19 8.00
C LYS A 153 6.00 -5.85 8.58
N VAL A 154 6.79 -6.53 7.75
CA VAL A 154 8.02 -7.17 8.19
C VAL A 154 9.22 -6.61 7.44
N ASP A 155 10.06 -5.86 8.15
CA ASP A 155 11.32 -5.30 7.67
C ASP A 155 12.47 -6.35 7.64
N TYR A 156 13.64 -5.93 7.18
CA TYR A 156 14.80 -6.81 6.98
C TYR A 156 16.10 -6.26 7.62
N CYS A 157 16.04 -5.21 8.44
CA CYS A 157 17.21 -4.56 9.02
C CYS A 157 18.07 -5.53 9.84
N GLY A 158 17.45 -6.30 10.69
CA GLY A 158 18.13 -7.23 11.59
C GLY A 158 18.54 -8.55 10.93
N ALA A 159 18.18 -8.77 9.66
CA ALA A 159 18.53 -9.94 8.88
C ALA A 159 19.71 -9.70 7.91
N ASP A 160 20.04 -8.43 7.64
CA ASP A 160 21.15 -8.01 6.81
C ASP A 160 22.46 -7.93 7.64
N ALA A 161 23.53 -8.52 7.11
CA ALA A 161 24.84 -8.59 7.81
C ALA A 161 25.41 -7.22 8.19
N ASN A 162 25.02 -6.15 7.51
CA ASN A 162 25.48 -4.80 7.81
C ASN A 162 24.72 -4.14 8.97
N ASN A 163 23.54 -4.66 9.30
CA ASN A 163 22.58 -4.04 10.22
C ASN A 163 22.32 -4.86 11.48
N ASN A 164 23.20 -5.82 11.83
CA ASN A 164 23.05 -6.57 13.07
C ASN A 164 24.42 -6.93 13.70
N ALA A 165 24.45 -6.99 15.03
CA ALA A 165 25.69 -7.22 15.77
C ALA A 165 26.27 -8.64 15.60
N GLU A 166 25.47 -9.60 15.13
CA GLU A 166 25.84 -10.99 14.94
C GLU A 166 26.21 -11.31 13.49
N ALA A 167 26.21 -10.29 12.61
CA ALA A 167 26.48 -10.42 11.19
C ALA A 167 25.61 -11.52 10.51
N LEU A 168 24.33 -11.57 10.88
CA LEU A 168 23.37 -12.43 10.20
C LEU A 168 23.30 -12.00 8.72
N ASP A 169 23.42 -12.98 7.84
CA ASP A 169 23.29 -12.80 6.41
C ASP A 169 22.29 -13.89 5.94
N LEU A 170 21.01 -13.59 6.14
CA LEU A 170 19.95 -14.56 5.88
C LEU A 170 19.56 -14.54 4.41
N ASP A 171 19.20 -15.70 3.86
CA ASP A 171 18.58 -15.77 2.54
C ASP A 171 17.18 -15.17 2.58
N VAL A 172 16.95 -14.18 1.73
CA VAL A 172 15.73 -13.35 1.75
C VAL A 172 14.48 -14.18 1.49
N GLU A 173 14.49 -15.00 0.43
CA GLU A 173 13.33 -15.79 0.04
C GLU A 173 13.02 -16.84 1.10
N GLN A 174 14.03 -17.58 1.55
CA GLN A 174 13.87 -18.60 2.58
C GLN A 174 13.34 -18.00 3.88
N ARG A 175 13.91 -16.84 4.30
CA ARG A 175 13.51 -16.19 5.54
C ARG A 175 12.05 -15.72 5.52
N TYR A 176 11.61 -15.08 4.45
CA TYR A 176 10.22 -14.66 4.33
C TYR A 176 9.24 -15.84 4.18
N LYS A 177 9.65 -16.96 3.56
CA LYS A 177 8.86 -18.20 3.55
C LYS A 177 8.70 -18.81 4.95
N GLU A 178 9.70 -18.73 5.82
CA GLU A 178 9.61 -19.14 7.22
C GLU A 178 8.61 -18.30 8.00
N ILE A 179 8.64 -16.97 7.80
CA ILE A 179 7.69 -16.02 8.41
C ILE A 179 6.27 -16.31 7.91
N ALA A 180 6.06 -16.49 6.60
CA ALA A 180 4.76 -16.87 6.05
C ALA A 180 4.21 -18.16 6.66
N ALA A 181 5.06 -19.14 6.86
CA ALA A 181 4.67 -20.40 7.52
C ALA A 181 4.26 -20.18 8.99
N ALA A 182 4.94 -19.29 9.71
CA ALA A 182 4.59 -18.93 11.08
C ALA A 182 3.26 -18.15 11.16
N ILE A 183 3.02 -17.20 10.23
CA ILE A 183 1.73 -16.50 10.11
C ILE A 183 0.60 -17.54 9.88
N LYS A 184 0.78 -18.41 8.91
CA LYS A 184 -0.21 -19.45 8.58
C LYS A 184 -0.48 -20.40 9.76
N ALA A 185 0.54 -20.70 10.56
CA ALA A 185 0.41 -21.60 11.73
C ALA A 185 -0.46 -21.00 12.85
N THR A 186 -0.73 -19.70 12.86
CA THR A 186 -1.68 -19.06 13.79
C THR A 186 -3.13 -19.45 13.55
N GLY A 187 -3.46 -19.95 12.35
CA GLY A 187 -4.84 -20.27 11.93
C GLY A 187 -5.71 -19.07 11.62
N ARG A 188 -5.13 -17.85 11.54
CA ARG A 188 -5.81 -16.60 11.17
C ARG A 188 -5.70 -16.39 9.66
N ASP A 189 -6.71 -16.83 8.91
CA ASP A 189 -6.78 -16.70 7.44
C ASP A 189 -7.18 -15.28 6.99
N ASP A 190 -7.57 -14.41 7.92
CA ASP A 190 -8.01 -13.01 7.70
C ASP A 190 -6.88 -11.98 7.89
N VAL A 191 -5.68 -12.42 8.21
CA VAL A 191 -4.50 -11.56 8.36
C VAL A 191 -3.85 -11.32 7.00
N THR A 192 -3.50 -10.07 6.72
CA THR A 192 -2.70 -9.68 5.56
C THR A 192 -1.30 -9.25 5.99
N TRP A 193 -0.33 -9.29 5.08
CA TRP A 193 1.03 -8.89 5.43
C TRP A 193 1.86 -8.35 4.27
N ASN A 194 2.89 -7.59 4.63
CA ASN A 194 3.77 -6.88 3.71
C ASN A 194 5.24 -7.28 3.92
N ILE A 195 5.92 -7.59 2.82
CA ILE A 195 7.37 -7.78 2.79
C ILE A 195 8.04 -6.42 2.57
N CYS A 196 8.91 -6.00 3.49
CA CYS A 196 9.63 -4.74 3.39
C CYS A 196 11.15 -4.96 3.41
N ARG A 197 11.79 -4.93 2.22
CA ARG A 197 13.24 -5.04 2.09
C ARG A 197 13.87 -4.03 1.13
N TRP A 198 13.17 -2.95 0.86
CA TRP A 198 13.66 -1.78 0.08
C TRP A 198 14.06 -2.06 -1.37
N ALA A 199 13.63 -3.17 -1.92
CA ALA A 199 13.80 -3.54 -3.32
C ALA A 199 12.74 -4.55 -3.73
N PHE A 200 12.46 -4.67 -5.03
CA PHE A 200 11.59 -5.72 -5.53
C PHE A 200 12.14 -7.11 -5.12
N PRO A 201 11.39 -7.89 -4.34
CA PRO A 201 11.94 -9.10 -3.71
C PRO A 201 12.11 -10.26 -4.66
N GLY A 202 11.36 -10.30 -5.75
CA GLY A 202 11.33 -11.40 -6.71
C GLY A 202 9.92 -11.94 -6.94
N THR A 203 9.78 -12.84 -7.91
CA THR A 203 8.49 -13.43 -8.31
C THR A 203 7.87 -14.35 -7.25
N TRP A 204 8.66 -14.83 -6.30
CA TRP A 204 8.19 -15.69 -5.20
C TRP A 204 7.32 -14.93 -4.19
N ALA A 205 7.43 -13.60 -4.11
CA ALA A 205 6.72 -12.80 -3.11
C ALA A 205 5.20 -12.94 -3.22
N CYS A 206 4.65 -12.99 -4.45
CA CYS A 206 3.21 -13.17 -4.68
C CYS A 206 2.68 -14.56 -4.27
N GLU A 207 3.55 -15.52 -3.99
CA GLU A 207 3.13 -16.84 -3.50
C GLU A 207 2.86 -16.83 -1.99
N ILE A 208 3.36 -15.82 -1.27
CA ILE A 208 3.37 -15.84 0.20
C ILE A 208 2.85 -14.55 0.86
N ALA A 209 2.84 -13.40 0.17
CA ALA A 209 2.49 -12.10 0.76
C ALA A 209 1.41 -11.38 -0.05
N ASP A 210 0.67 -10.49 0.62
CA ASP A 210 -0.37 -9.65 -0.01
C ASP A 210 0.23 -8.40 -0.68
N SER A 211 1.37 -7.92 -0.17
CA SER A 211 2.11 -6.81 -0.79
C SER A 211 3.60 -6.87 -0.46
N TRP A 212 4.40 -6.15 -1.24
CA TRP A 212 5.85 -6.05 -1.04
C TRP A 212 6.40 -4.71 -1.53
N ARG A 213 7.31 -4.15 -0.76
CA ARG A 213 8.05 -2.94 -1.13
C ARG A 213 8.88 -3.19 -2.40
N THR A 214 8.86 -2.22 -3.28
CA THR A 214 9.56 -2.30 -4.57
C THR A 214 10.84 -1.50 -4.62
N THR A 215 11.03 -0.55 -3.70
CA THR A 215 12.14 0.43 -3.70
C THR A 215 12.63 0.71 -2.28
N GLU A 216 13.71 1.48 -2.18
CA GLU A 216 14.14 2.16 -0.95
C GLU A 216 13.01 2.98 -0.33
N ASP A 217 13.19 3.36 0.94
CA ASP A 217 12.19 4.14 1.68
C ASP A 217 11.94 5.51 1.04
N ILE A 218 10.67 5.91 1.05
CA ILE A 218 10.27 7.24 0.66
C ILE A 218 10.74 8.27 1.71
N TYR A 219 11.15 9.43 1.22
CA TYR A 219 11.39 10.60 2.06
C TYR A 219 10.74 11.83 1.42
N LEU A 220 10.52 12.87 2.23
CA LEU A 220 9.79 14.07 1.85
C LEU A 220 10.59 14.93 0.85
N ALA A 221 10.60 14.51 -0.41
CA ALA A 221 11.13 15.25 -1.54
C ALA A 221 10.60 14.69 -2.86
N TRP A 222 10.42 15.55 -3.86
CA TRP A 222 10.03 15.16 -5.20
C TRP A 222 10.95 14.07 -5.81
N GLU A 223 12.25 14.19 -5.61
CA GLU A 223 13.21 13.23 -6.14
C GLU A 223 12.97 11.79 -5.64
N SER A 224 12.51 11.64 -4.39
CA SER A 224 12.12 10.35 -3.82
C SER A 224 10.87 9.81 -4.51
N VAL A 225 9.80 10.60 -4.57
CA VAL A 225 8.53 10.24 -5.23
C VAL A 225 8.78 9.85 -6.69
N LYS A 226 9.51 10.68 -7.43
CA LYS A 226 9.89 10.43 -8.83
C LYS A 226 10.69 9.14 -8.99
N SER A 227 11.67 8.90 -8.12
CA SER A 227 12.50 7.70 -8.15
C SER A 227 11.67 6.44 -7.98
N ILE A 228 10.77 6.43 -7.00
CA ILE A 228 9.87 5.31 -6.70
C ILE A 228 8.94 5.03 -7.88
N ILE A 229 8.28 6.07 -8.43
CA ILE A 229 7.42 5.92 -9.61
C ILE A 229 8.22 5.30 -10.76
N ASN A 230 9.38 5.87 -11.10
CA ASN A 230 10.17 5.42 -12.23
C ASN A 230 10.65 3.96 -12.11
N GLN A 231 10.99 3.51 -10.91
CA GLN A 231 11.38 2.12 -10.66
C GLN A 231 10.17 1.17 -10.76
N SER A 232 8.96 1.65 -10.47
CA SER A 232 7.73 0.85 -10.46
C SER A 232 7.02 0.78 -11.81
N LEU A 233 7.36 1.65 -12.81
CA LEU A 233 6.68 1.77 -14.11
C LEU A 233 6.52 0.44 -14.87
N TYR A 234 7.43 -0.50 -14.69
CA TYR A 234 7.48 -1.75 -15.48
C TYR A 234 7.24 -3.01 -14.64
N LEU A 235 6.67 -2.86 -13.43
CA LEU A 235 6.39 -3.97 -12.52
C LEU A 235 4.96 -4.52 -12.64
N SER A 236 4.16 -4.07 -13.60
CA SER A 236 2.75 -4.46 -13.75
C SER A 236 2.51 -5.96 -13.88
N ALA A 237 3.47 -6.71 -14.44
CA ALA A 237 3.36 -8.16 -14.58
C ALA A 237 3.43 -8.92 -13.23
N TYR A 238 3.80 -8.25 -12.15
CA TYR A 238 3.98 -8.87 -10.83
C TYR A 238 2.85 -8.50 -9.84
N ALA A 239 1.96 -7.59 -10.22
CA ALA A 239 0.75 -7.27 -9.47
C ALA A 239 -0.44 -8.07 -9.98
N SER A 240 -1.30 -8.52 -9.09
CA SER A 240 -2.53 -9.25 -9.39
C SER A 240 -3.52 -9.11 -8.23
N PRO A 241 -4.80 -9.50 -8.41
CA PRO A 241 -5.78 -9.45 -7.32
C PRO A 241 -5.26 -10.10 -6.03
N GLY A 242 -5.23 -9.34 -4.94
CA GLY A 242 -4.72 -9.77 -3.64
C GLY A 242 -3.19 -9.70 -3.46
N HIS A 243 -2.44 -9.29 -4.49
CA HIS A 243 -0.97 -9.28 -4.47
C HIS A 243 -0.44 -8.02 -5.15
N TYR A 244 0.11 -7.07 -4.38
CA TYR A 244 0.38 -5.71 -4.84
C TYR A 244 1.83 -5.27 -4.67
N ASN A 245 2.33 -4.54 -5.67
CA ASN A 245 3.56 -3.78 -5.56
C ASN A 245 3.32 -2.59 -4.62
N ASP A 246 4.09 -2.50 -3.54
CA ASP A 246 4.01 -1.43 -2.56
C ASP A 246 5.06 -0.36 -2.86
N MET A 247 4.61 0.83 -3.21
CA MET A 247 5.42 2.00 -3.52
C MET A 247 5.75 2.85 -2.28
N ASP A 248 5.52 2.31 -1.08
CA ASP A 248 5.70 2.95 0.22
C ASP A 248 4.58 3.93 0.59
N MET A 249 4.74 4.57 1.75
CA MET A 249 3.76 5.45 2.38
C MET A 249 3.53 6.74 1.60
N LEU A 250 2.39 7.38 1.85
CA LEU A 250 2.03 8.66 1.24
C LEU A 250 2.63 9.83 2.03
N GLU A 251 3.42 10.66 1.35
CA GLU A 251 3.98 11.93 1.86
C GLU A 251 3.08 13.15 1.53
N VAL A 252 1.86 12.93 1.04
CA VAL A 252 0.90 13.94 0.63
C VAL A 252 0.57 14.88 1.80
N GLY A 253 0.61 16.18 1.53
CA GLY A 253 0.31 17.22 2.53
C GLY A 253 1.42 17.49 3.55
N ARG A 254 2.61 16.92 3.37
CA ARG A 254 3.75 17.11 4.27
C ARG A 254 4.73 18.20 3.80
N GLY A 255 4.57 18.75 2.62
CA GLY A 255 5.40 19.85 2.12
C GLY A 255 5.86 19.74 0.66
N LEU A 256 5.39 18.77 -0.08
CA LEU A 256 5.45 18.74 -1.54
C LEU A 256 4.58 19.87 -2.13
N THR A 257 4.82 20.23 -3.37
CA THR A 257 3.91 21.14 -4.07
C THR A 257 2.58 20.46 -4.41
N GLU A 258 1.53 21.22 -4.68
CA GLU A 258 0.22 20.69 -5.05
C GLU A 258 0.28 19.72 -6.27
N GLU A 259 1.09 20.05 -7.29
CA GLU A 259 1.27 19.18 -8.46
C GLU A 259 2.03 17.89 -8.11
N GLU A 260 3.01 17.97 -7.22
CA GLU A 260 3.75 16.79 -6.73
C GLU A 260 2.87 15.91 -5.86
N ASP A 261 2.04 16.50 -4.97
CA ASP A 261 1.05 15.76 -4.18
C ASP A 261 0.04 15.05 -5.08
N LYS A 262 -0.49 15.71 -6.11
CA LYS A 262 -1.37 15.11 -7.11
C LYS A 262 -0.69 13.95 -7.84
N THR A 263 0.54 14.15 -8.27
CA THR A 263 1.32 13.09 -8.94
C THR A 263 1.58 11.93 -8.01
N HIS A 264 1.98 12.19 -6.78
CA HIS A 264 2.22 11.17 -5.78
C HIS A 264 0.97 10.31 -5.56
N PHE A 265 -0.14 10.91 -5.15
CA PHE A 265 -1.38 10.18 -4.88
C PHE A 265 -1.95 9.49 -6.14
N GLY A 266 -2.02 10.22 -7.26
CA GLY A 266 -2.58 9.69 -8.50
C GLY A 266 -1.79 8.50 -9.06
N MET A 267 -0.45 8.55 -8.99
CA MET A 267 0.38 7.44 -9.46
C MET A 267 0.30 6.22 -8.53
N TRP A 268 0.20 6.40 -7.20
CA TRP A 268 -0.10 5.28 -6.28
C TRP A 268 -1.42 4.61 -6.66
N CYS A 269 -2.47 5.39 -6.94
CA CYS A 269 -3.76 4.85 -7.40
C CYS A 269 -3.67 4.13 -8.74
N MET A 270 -2.93 4.66 -9.70
CA MET A 270 -2.69 4.00 -10.99
C MET A 270 -1.98 2.66 -10.84
N MET A 271 -1.08 2.57 -9.88
CA MET A 271 -0.26 1.37 -9.65
C MET A 271 -0.93 0.32 -8.75
N SER A 272 -2.13 0.55 -8.22
CA SER A 272 -2.77 -0.28 -7.19
C SER A 272 -1.84 -0.53 -6.01
N SER A 273 -1.11 0.49 -5.59
CA SER A 273 -0.20 0.43 -4.45
C SER A 273 -0.97 0.63 -3.15
N PRO A 274 -0.63 -0.03 -2.05
CA PRO A 274 -1.20 0.30 -0.75
C PRO A 274 -1.21 1.82 -0.49
N LEU A 275 -2.35 2.36 -0.05
CA LEU A 275 -2.52 3.78 0.26
C LEU A 275 -2.34 3.99 1.77
N LEU A 276 -1.09 4.00 2.23
CA LEU A 276 -0.74 4.19 3.64
C LEU A 276 -0.33 5.63 3.91
N ILE A 277 -1.20 6.38 4.60
CA ILE A 277 -0.98 7.79 4.93
C ILE A 277 0.14 7.92 5.96
N GLY A 278 1.14 8.77 5.68
CA GLY A 278 2.31 9.01 6.53
C GLY A 278 2.27 10.30 7.34
N CYS A 279 1.31 11.20 7.10
CA CYS A 279 1.17 12.46 7.85
C CYS A 279 0.41 12.28 9.18
N ASP A 280 0.47 13.29 10.06
CA ASP A 280 -0.47 13.39 11.19
C ASP A 280 -1.86 13.74 10.66
N LEU A 281 -2.82 12.85 10.84
CA LEU A 281 -4.18 13.04 10.36
C LEU A 281 -4.90 14.23 11.02
N ASN A 282 -4.48 14.64 12.22
CA ASN A 282 -5.06 15.79 12.91
C ASN A 282 -4.58 17.13 12.32
N ASP A 283 -3.46 17.13 11.62
CA ASP A 283 -2.88 18.34 11.03
C ASP A 283 -3.21 18.52 9.54
N ILE A 284 -3.68 17.44 8.86
CA ILE A 284 -3.99 17.49 7.43
C ILE A 284 -5.26 18.30 7.15
N LYS A 285 -5.23 19.11 6.11
CA LYS A 285 -6.34 19.99 5.72
C LYS A 285 -6.23 20.47 4.28
N GLY A 286 -7.30 21.16 3.81
CA GLY A 286 -7.33 21.77 2.48
C GLY A 286 -7.18 20.75 1.36
N ASP A 287 -6.44 21.13 0.30
CA ASP A 287 -6.33 20.37 -0.94
C ASP A 287 -5.74 18.97 -0.74
N ALA A 288 -4.81 18.80 0.20
CA ALA A 288 -4.22 17.50 0.51
C ALA A 288 -5.25 16.53 1.13
N LEU A 289 -6.10 17.02 2.04
CA LEU A 289 -7.20 16.22 2.60
C LEU A 289 -8.20 15.83 1.50
N GLU A 290 -8.62 16.82 0.68
CA GLU A 290 -9.56 16.58 -0.42
C GLU A 290 -8.99 15.62 -1.48
N LEU A 291 -7.69 15.69 -1.74
CA LEU A 291 -7.00 14.80 -2.67
C LEU A 291 -7.01 13.36 -2.18
N MET A 292 -6.61 13.11 -0.92
CA MET A 292 -6.59 11.76 -0.34
C MET A 292 -7.99 11.17 -0.10
N GLN A 293 -9.04 12.00 -0.17
CA GLN A 293 -10.44 11.58 -0.14
C GLN A 293 -11.10 11.58 -1.53
N ASN A 294 -10.33 11.69 -2.60
CA ASN A 294 -10.86 11.63 -3.96
C ASN A 294 -11.33 10.22 -4.31
N ARG A 295 -12.63 9.99 -4.19
CA ARG A 295 -13.27 8.68 -4.41
C ARG A 295 -13.09 8.14 -5.83
N GLU A 296 -12.90 9.01 -6.84
CA GLU A 296 -12.69 8.57 -8.21
C GLU A 296 -11.28 7.98 -8.40
N LEU A 297 -10.25 8.60 -7.80
CA LEU A 297 -8.90 8.05 -7.78
C LEU A 297 -8.80 6.81 -6.89
N ILE A 298 -9.45 6.82 -5.72
CA ILE A 298 -9.52 5.65 -4.85
C ILE A 298 -10.18 4.47 -5.57
N ALA A 299 -11.25 4.71 -6.35
CA ALA A 299 -11.89 3.66 -7.13
C ALA A 299 -10.98 3.07 -8.22
N VAL A 300 -10.02 3.84 -8.73
CA VAL A 300 -8.97 3.34 -9.63
C VAL A 300 -8.00 2.42 -8.89
N ASP A 301 -7.59 2.81 -7.68
CA ASP A 301 -6.71 1.99 -6.83
C ASP A 301 -7.36 0.67 -6.43
N GLN A 302 -8.59 0.75 -5.96
CA GLN A 302 -9.36 -0.34 -5.37
C GLN A 302 -10.15 -1.17 -6.42
N ASP A 303 -9.83 -0.99 -7.70
CA ASP A 303 -10.53 -1.70 -8.77
C ASP A 303 -10.41 -3.22 -8.61
N PRO A 304 -11.54 -3.99 -8.71
CA PRO A 304 -11.56 -5.43 -8.47
C PRO A 304 -10.63 -6.27 -9.37
N LEU A 305 -10.21 -5.75 -10.53
CA LEU A 305 -9.22 -6.45 -11.35
C LEU A 305 -7.84 -6.49 -10.71
N GLY A 306 -7.55 -5.63 -9.71
CA GLY A 306 -6.27 -5.60 -8.99
C GLY A 306 -5.05 -5.39 -9.88
N LEU A 307 -5.20 -4.75 -11.04
CA LEU A 307 -4.15 -4.58 -12.03
C LEU A 307 -3.39 -3.27 -11.81
N GLN A 308 -2.09 -3.33 -11.94
CA GLN A 308 -1.24 -2.14 -12.02
C GLN A 308 -1.26 -1.56 -13.45
N ALA A 309 -1.22 -0.22 -13.58
CA ALA A 309 -1.04 0.45 -14.87
C ALA A 309 0.29 0.07 -15.55
N TYR A 310 0.29 0.09 -16.86
CA TYR A 310 1.47 -0.16 -17.69
C TYR A 310 1.73 0.96 -18.70
N VAL A 311 2.98 1.15 -19.07
CA VAL A 311 3.40 2.22 -19.99
C VAL A 311 3.06 1.84 -21.43
N VAL A 312 2.32 2.70 -22.15
CA VAL A 312 2.00 2.54 -23.57
C VAL A 312 2.80 3.48 -24.48
N LYS A 313 3.29 4.60 -23.92
CA LYS A 313 4.10 5.56 -24.68
C LYS A 313 5.09 6.27 -23.76
N SER A 314 6.31 6.49 -24.25
CA SER A 314 7.32 7.33 -23.59
C SER A 314 7.88 8.30 -24.60
N GLU A 315 7.82 9.59 -24.33
CA GLU A 315 8.28 10.64 -25.23
C GLU A 315 8.71 11.89 -24.44
N ASN A 316 9.84 12.49 -24.84
CA ASN A 316 10.39 13.72 -24.23
C ASN A 316 10.57 13.64 -22.70
N GLY A 317 10.81 12.44 -22.16
CA GLY A 317 10.96 12.20 -20.73
C GLY A 317 9.63 12.02 -19.96
N GLY A 318 8.48 12.18 -20.63
CA GLY A 318 7.16 11.88 -20.07
C GLY A 318 6.68 10.48 -20.43
N HIS A 319 5.71 9.97 -19.68
CA HIS A 319 5.14 8.63 -19.88
C HIS A 319 3.61 8.69 -19.91
N VAL A 320 3.01 7.93 -20.83
CA VAL A 320 1.57 7.67 -20.84
C VAL A 320 1.37 6.25 -20.36
N LEU A 321 0.61 6.10 -19.28
CA LEU A 321 0.25 4.82 -18.71
C LEU A 321 -1.24 4.55 -18.90
N VAL A 322 -1.58 3.28 -18.98
CA VAL A 322 -2.96 2.81 -19.08
C VAL A 322 -3.24 1.78 -18.01
N LYS A 323 -4.44 1.82 -17.45
CA LYS A 323 -4.95 0.81 -16.52
C LYS A 323 -6.30 0.32 -17.00
N ASP A 324 -6.47 -0.99 -17.08
CA ASP A 324 -7.75 -1.64 -17.25
C ASP A 324 -8.51 -1.62 -15.92
N VAL A 325 -9.82 -1.42 -16.01
CA VAL A 325 -10.73 -1.42 -14.85
C VAL A 325 -11.93 -2.32 -15.14
N GLU A 326 -12.50 -2.90 -14.09
CA GLU A 326 -13.61 -3.84 -14.23
C GLU A 326 -14.84 -3.21 -14.89
N GLU A 327 -15.16 -1.98 -14.49
CA GLU A 327 -16.29 -1.26 -15.07
C GLU A 327 -16.10 -1.07 -16.57
N LYS A 328 -17.00 -1.68 -17.36
CA LYS A 328 -16.94 -1.65 -18.82
C LYS A 328 -15.60 -2.11 -19.39
N TYR A 329 -15.05 -3.20 -18.85
CA TYR A 329 -13.82 -3.80 -19.35
C TYR A 329 -13.77 -3.90 -20.88
N GLY A 330 -12.66 -3.48 -21.47
CA GLY A 330 -12.49 -3.41 -22.94
C GLY A 330 -13.08 -2.16 -23.60
N THR A 331 -13.90 -1.35 -22.90
CA THR A 331 -14.52 -0.12 -23.44
C THR A 331 -14.22 1.13 -22.62
N LYS A 332 -13.63 0.97 -21.43
CA LYS A 332 -13.19 2.03 -20.54
C LYS A 332 -11.72 1.82 -20.19
N ARG A 333 -10.97 2.89 -20.16
CA ARG A 333 -9.55 2.89 -19.75
C ARG A 333 -9.31 4.03 -18.79
N VAL A 334 -8.48 3.81 -17.79
CA VAL A 334 -7.88 4.91 -17.02
C VAL A 334 -6.49 5.20 -17.59
N VAL A 335 -6.24 6.47 -17.89
CA VAL A 335 -5.01 6.90 -18.55
C VAL A 335 -4.32 7.96 -17.72
N ALA A 336 -3.05 7.76 -17.41
CA ALA A 336 -2.21 8.76 -16.75
C ALA A 336 -1.19 9.34 -17.72
N PHE A 337 -1.11 10.66 -17.79
CA PHE A 337 -0.05 11.41 -18.46
C PHE A 337 0.92 11.90 -17.37
N TYR A 338 2.02 11.22 -17.19
CA TYR A 338 3.02 11.49 -16.14
C TYR A 338 4.21 12.26 -16.71
N ASN A 339 4.48 13.43 -16.14
CA ASN A 339 5.60 14.30 -16.50
C ASN A 339 6.59 14.43 -15.33
N PRO A 340 7.65 13.62 -15.25
CA PRO A 340 8.67 13.74 -14.21
C PRO A 340 9.69 14.87 -14.45
N THR A 341 9.57 15.63 -15.54
CA THR A 341 10.57 16.62 -15.94
C THR A 341 10.34 17.98 -15.25
N ASN A 342 11.36 18.83 -15.25
CA ASN A 342 11.30 20.17 -14.66
C ASN A 342 10.62 21.21 -15.56
N SER A 343 9.98 20.80 -16.66
CA SER A 343 9.28 21.69 -17.60
C SER A 343 7.93 21.10 -17.98
N ALA A 344 6.97 21.96 -18.28
CA ALA A 344 5.68 21.50 -18.79
C ALA A 344 5.86 20.75 -20.13
N LEU A 345 5.10 19.69 -20.32
CA LEU A 345 5.08 18.89 -21.54
C LEU A 345 3.67 18.90 -22.16
N SER A 346 3.62 19.05 -23.49
CA SER A 346 2.43 18.69 -24.26
C SER A 346 2.52 17.21 -24.59
N MET A 347 1.61 16.40 -24.06
CA MET A 347 1.60 14.96 -24.18
C MET A 347 0.35 14.50 -24.91
N SER A 348 0.45 13.41 -25.66
CA SER A 348 -0.68 12.87 -26.41
C SER A 348 -0.63 11.35 -26.50
N VAL A 349 -1.82 10.75 -26.68
CA VAL A 349 -1.99 9.32 -26.96
C VAL A 349 -3.05 9.13 -28.02
N ASP A 350 -2.81 8.23 -28.96
CA ASP A 350 -3.80 7.82 -29.94
C ASP A 350 -4.72 6.76 -29.34
N PHE A 351 -6.03 6.86 -29.61
CA PHE A 351 -7.00 5.92 -29.05
C PHE A 351 -6.76 4.47 -29.49
N SER A 352 -6.15 4.27 -30.67
CA SER A 352 -5.70 2.95 -31.10
C SER A 352 -4.64 2.32 -30.20
N GLN A 353 -3.84 3.13 -29.49
CA GLN A 353 -2.87 2.65 -28.50
C GLN A 353 -3.55 2.22 -27.17
N LEU A 354 -4.80 2.60 -26.99
CA LEU A 354 -5.64 2.30 -25.83
C LEU A 354 -6.70 1.23 -26.13
N ASP A 355 -6.66 0.62 -27.33
CA ASP A 355 -7.72 -0.28 -27.84
C ASP A 355 -9.11 0.37 -27.84
N LEU A 356 -9.18 1.68 -28.07
CA LEU A 356 -10.39 2.46 -28.17
C LEU A 356 -10.63 2.92 -29.62
N VAL A 357 -11.88 2.97 -30.04
CA VAL A 357 -12.28 3.38 -31.39
C VAL A 357 -13.48 4.32 -31.36
N GLY A 358 -13.54 5.22 -32.33
CA GLY A 358 -14.66 6.16 -32.49
C GLY A 358 -14.62 7.32 -31.49
N ASP A 359 -15.80 7.78 -31.12
CA ASP A 359 -15.97 8.89 -30.18
C ASP A 359 -15.83 8.39 -28.73
N VAL A 360 -14.93 9.00 -27.97
CA VAL A 360 -14.62 8.64 -26.59
C VAL A 360 -14.92 9.82 -25.66
N ALA A 361 -15.79 9.60 -24.67
CA ALA A 361 -16.01 10.56 -23.59
C ALA A 361 -14.83 10.53 -22.60
N VAL A 362 -14.34 11.70 -22.25
CA VAL A 362 -13.18 11.89 -21.36
C VAL A 362 -13.61 12.59 -20.08
N ARG A 363 -13.16 12.08 -18.94
CA ARG A 363 -13.35 12.65 -17.62
C ARG A 363 -11.99 12.83 -16.93
N ASP A 364 -11.76 13.99 -16.36
CA ASP A 364 -10.60 14.29 -15.52
C ASP A 364 -10.90 13.90 -14.06
N LEU A 365 -10.11 12.99 -13.50
CA LEU A 365 -10.36 12.45 -12.16
C LEU A 365 -9.87 13.37 -11.04
N PHE A 366 -8.89 14.23 -11.28
CA PHE A 366 -8.48 15.25 -10.31
C PHE A 366 -9.52 16.37 -10.21
N GLU A 367 -10.00 16.85 -11.36
CA GLU A 367 -11.00 17.92 -11.40
C GLU A 367 -12.43 17.37 -11.19
N LYS A 368 -12.63 16.03 -11.23
CA LYS A 368 -13.94 15.36 -11.14
C LYS A 368 -14.92 15.90 -12.19
N ALA A 369 -14.42 16.19 -13.38
CA ALA A 369 -15.15 16.92 -14.43
C ALA A 369 -15.06 16.23 -15.80
N ASP A 370 -16.19 16.21 -16.52
CA ASP A 370 -16.24 15.76 -17.89
C ASP A 370 -15.58 16.77 -18.81
N LYS A 371 -14.65 16.33 -19.64
CA LYS A 371 -13.87 17.15 -20.58
C LYS A 371 -14.43 17.15 -22.00
N GLY A 372 -15.50 16.39 -22.25
CA GLY A 372 -16.15 16.27 -23.55
C GLY A 372 -15.83 14.97 -24.28
N VAL A 373 -16.07 14.98 -25.58
CA VAL A 373 -15.92 13.81 -26.48
C VAL A 373 -14.79 14.08 -27.45
N TYR A 374 -13.89 13.12 -27.58
CA TYR A 374 -12.71 13.18 -28.45
C TYR A 374 -12.74 12.04 -29.45
N ASN A 375 -12.07 12.21 -30.60
CA ASN A 375 -11.93 11.18 -31.62
C ASN A 375 -10.47 11.10 -32.07
N GLY A 376 -9.95 9.88 -32.13
CA GLY A 376 -8.61 9.55 -32.63
C GLY A 376 -7.47 9.81 -31.64
N THR A 377 -7.31 11.02 -31.10
CA THR A 377 -6.17 11.41 -30.24
C THR A 377 -6.64 12.27 -29.08
N LEU A 378 -6.11 12.00 -27.89
CA LEU A 378 -6.21 12.87 -26.72
C LEU A 378 -4.86 13.56 -26.47
N SER A 379 -4.90 14.91 -26.34
CA SER A 379 -3.72 15.73 -26.02
C SER A 379 -3.97 16.56 -24.78
N VAL A 380 -2.97 16.62 -23.89
CA VAL A 380 -3.05 17.35 -22.64
C VAL A 380 -1.72 18.09 -22.37
N ASN A 381 -1.81 19.21 -21.67
CA ASN A 381 -0.63 19.89 -21.12
C ASN A 381 -0.44 19.45 -19.68
N VAL A 382 0.73 18.89 -19.39
CA VAL A 382 1.10 18.40 -18.06
C VAL A 382 2.18 19.31 -17.49
N PRO A 383 1.95 19.98 -16.35
CA PRO A 383 2.97 20.81 -15.70
C PRO A 383 4.24 20.03 -15.37
N ALA A 384 5.32 20.74 -15.03
CA ALA A 384 6.50 20.11 -14.44
C ALA A 384 6.09 19.33 -13.18
N HIS A 385 6.65 18.13 -13.00
CA HIS A 385 6.35 17.19 -11.90
C HIS A 385 4.87 16.76 -11.82
N GLY A 386 4.08 17.05 -12.86
CA GLY A 386 2.63 16.87 -12.86
C GLY A 386 2.18 15.54 -13.43
N THR A 387 0.94 15.19 -13.12
CA THR A 387 0.20 14.08 -13.72
C THR A 387 -1.22 14.56 -14.06
N ARG A 388 -1.80 13.98 -15.14
CA ARG A 388 -3.23 14.13 -15.47
C ARG A 388 -3.81 12.73 -15.65
N ILE A 389 -4.90 12.48 -14.97
CA ILE A 389 -5.58 11.18 -15.00
C ILE A 389 -7.01 11.36 -15.44
#